data_519b6d07f65f1ffce8a39c1b977a2639
#
_entry.id   519b6d07f65f1ffce8a39c1b977a2639
#
_cell.length_a   1.000
_cell.length_b   1.000
_cell.length_c   1.000
_cell.angle_alpha   90.00
_cell.angle_beta   90.00
_cell.angle_gamma   90.00
#
_symmetry.space_group_name_H-M   'P 1'
#
loop_
_entity.id
_entity.type
_entity.pdbx_description
1 polymer ?
#
loop_
_entity_poly.entity_id
_entity_poly.type
_entity_poly.pdbx_seq_one_letter_code
_entity_poly.pdbx_strand_id
1 'polypeptide(L)'
;MKPSGRFSHNSAAAPHGSGQLPELAGVRHRILDLPGLRMHVAEAGDGPPLVLLHGFPQHWWAWRKVIPPLAEHYRVICPDLRGAGWTDAPPGGYTRDQLLADVLALLDALQLEKVDLLGYDWGGMVGYRVCLAHPERVGRFVNIATPHPYPRLRPRALLYLWRVWPMFAVAMPGLGPWLLRSGRQRLPRWMMTGDTDDPSAFSPDDIDAFVSRLKDPARAAAGSKLYRSFILAEAKRSSAGAYHGTRLTTPTLSFYGAVLYGDPLITQPDTLGGYEDYADDITMEYVPGTGYYIAEERPDVVVRRTLEFLSAP
;
A
#
# COMPACT_ATOMS: atom_id res chain seq x y z
N MET A 1 23.07 27.83 30.46
CA MET A 1 22.09 26.93 31.08
C MET A 1 21.30 26.27 29.96
N LYS A 2 21.53 25.00 29.69
CA LYS A 2 20.75 24.21 28.71
C LYS A 2 19.66 23.47 29.46
N PRO A 3 18.41 23.45 29.01
CA PRO A 3 17.39 22.60 29.61
C PRO A 3 17.56 21.16 29.13
N SER A 4 17.82 20.26 30.07
CA SER A 4 17.81 18.81 29.87
C SER A 4 16.36 18.32 29.76
N GLY A 5 15.90 18.08 28.55
CA GLY A 5 14.62 17.38 28.30
C GLY A 5 14.81 15.89 28.62
N ARG A 6 14.18 15.41 29.69
CA ARG A 6 14.05 13.98 29.98
C ARG A 6 13.10 13.36 28.94
N PHE A 7 13.64 12.47 28.12
CA PHE A 7 12.82 11.56 27.34
C PHE A 7 12.14 10.58 28.31
N SER A 8 10.86 10.73 28.52
CA SER A 8 10.06 9.77 29.24
C SER A 8 9.85 8.58 28.29
N HIS A 9 10.36 7.40 28.65
CA HIS A 9 9.95 6.13 28.08
C HIS A 9 8.49 5.90 28.45
N ASN A 10 7.59 6.31 27.57
CA ASN A 10 6.19 5.94 27.69
C ASN A 10 6.07 4.49 27.23
N SER A 11 5.96 3.58 28.20
CA SER A 11 5.60 2.18 27.99
C SER A 11 4.19 2.17 27.40
N ALA A 12 4.11 2.14 26.06
CA ALA A 12 2.84 2.01 25.36
C ALA A 12 2.23 0.65 25.70
N ALA A 13 1.00 0.65 26.19
CA ALA A 13 0.21 -0.56 26.39
C ALA A 13 0.20 -1.39 25.12
N ALA A 14 0.46 -2.71 25.24
CA ALA A 14 0.50 -3.63 24.12
C ALA A 14 -0.79 -3.53 23.28
N PRO A 15 -0.69 -3.49 21.94
CA PRO A 15 -1.86 -3.40 21.09
C PRO A 15 -2.77 -4.62 21.26
N HIS A 16 -4.06 -4.39 21.40
CA HIS A 16 -5.06 -5.45 21.52
C HIS A 16 -5.12 -6.29 20.24
N GLY A 17 -4.79 -7.57 20.32
CA GLY A 17 -4.96 -8.55 19.23
C GLY A 17 -3.88 -9.63 19.19
N SER A 18 -4.30 -10.87 18.92
CA SER A 18 -3.50 -12.08 18.91
C SER A 18 -2.58 -12.20 17.69
N GLY A 19 -1.54 -11.42 17.62
CA GLY A 19 -0.48 -11.51 16.62
C GLY A 19 0.76 -10.79 17.14
N GLN A 20 1.84 -11.50 17.31
CA GLN A 20 3.10 -10.91 17.70
C GLN A 20 3.57 -9.96 16.60
N LEU A 21 4.07 -8.79 16.98
CA LEU A 21 4.68 -7.84 16.06
C LEU A 21 5.95 -8.47 15.49
N PRO A 22 6.10 -8.66 14.18
CA PRO A 22 7.33 -9.18 13.61
C PRO A 22 8.52 -8.27 13.93
N GLU A 23 9.66 -8.85 14.19
CA GLU A 23 10.89 -8.12 14.45
C GLU A 23 11.77 -8.05 13.20
N LEU A 24 12.31 -6.86 12.91
CA LEU A 24 13.32 -6.64 11.87
C LEU A 24 14.43 -5.78 12.44
N ALA A 25 15.66 -6.25 12.32
CA ALA A 25 16.81 -5.55 12.85
C ALA A 25 16.89 -4.10 12.30
N GLY A 26 17.13 -3.13 13.18
CA GLY A 26 17.21 -1.72 12.83
C GLY A 26 15.86 -1.01 12.68
N VAL A 27 14.74 -1.72 12.81
CA VAL A 27 13.41 -1.14 12.75
C VAL A 27 12.91 -0.81 14.17
N ARG A 28 12.39 0.39 14.33
CA ARG A 28 11.74 0.89 15.55
C ARG A 28 10.23 0.99 15.30
N HIS A 29 9.44 0.70 16.30
CA HIS A 29 7.98 0.73 16.24
C HIS A 29 7.42 1.80 17.16
N ARG A 30 6.41 2.52 16.69
CA ARG A 30 5.68 3.50 17.51
C ARG A 30 4.21 3.54 17.13
N ILE A 31 3.40 3.99 18.09
CA ILE A 31 1.99 4.31 17.88
C ILE A 31 1.86 5.83 17.89
N LEU A 32 1.23 6.36 16.86
CA LEU A 32 0.90 7.79 16.75
C LEU A 32 -0.60 7.99 16.97
N ASP A 33 -0.95 8.92 17.81
CA ASP A 33 -2.33 9.35 18.02
C ASP A 33 -2.67 10.41 16.97
N LEU A 34 -3.41 10.00 15.94
CA LEU A 34 -3.92 10.85 14.88
C LEU A 34 -5.40 11.18 15.11
N PRO A 35 -5.98 12.19 14.46
CA PRO A 35 -7.40 12.50 14.58
C PRO A 35 -8.29 11.28 14.26
N GLY A 36 -8.85 10.65 15.31
CA GLY A 36 -9.74 9.50 15.21
C GLY A 36 -9.06 8.18 14.80
N LEU A 37 -7.74 8.06 14.93
CA LEU A 37 -7.00 6.85 14.59
C LEU A 37 -5.69 6.74 15.38
N ARG A 38 -5.46 5.63 16.04
CA ARG A 38 -4.13 5.27 16.55
C ARG A 38 -3.42 4.46 15.47
N MET A 39 -2.36 5.06 14.91
CA MET A 39 -1.64 4.48 13.77
C MET A 39 -0.32 3.88 14.23
N HIS A 40 -0.10 2.62 13.90
CA HIS A 40 1.20 1.97 14.04
C HIS A 40 2.12 2.36 12.89
N VAL A 41 3.38 2.65 13.22
CA VAL A 41 4.43 3.01 12.27
C VAL A 41 5.70 2.23 12.58
N ALA A 42 6.28 1.58 11.58
CA ALA A 42 7.62 1.01 11.62
C ALA A 42 8.58 1.98 10.93
N GLU A 43 9.69 2.32 11.58
CA GLU A 43 10.68 3.29 11.07
C GLU A 43 12.09 2.72 11.12
N ALA A 44 12.91 3.04 10.09
CA ALA A 44 14.33 2.70 10.02
C ALA A 44 15.10 3.79 9.26
N GLY A 45 16.40 3.95 9.59
CA GLY A 45 17.26 4.96 8.97
C GLY A 45 17.00 6.39 9.47
N ASP A 46 17.81 7.33 9.02
CA ASP A 46 17.83 8.74 9.48
C ASP A 46 17.95 9.77 8.35
N GLY A 47 17.89 9.36 7.08
CA GLY A 47 18.03 10.23 5.91
C GLY A 47 16.75 11.04 5.57
N PRO A 48 16.62 11.52 4.31
CA PRO A 48 15.39 12.15 3.82
C PRO A 48 14.18 11.23 3.99
N PRO A 49 12.98 11.77 4.25
CA PRO A 49 11.82 10.94 4.55
C PRO A 49 11.27 10.24 3.31
N LEU A 50 11.14 8.90 3.40
CA LEU A 50 10.51 8.04 2.41
C LEU A 50 9.38 7.26 3.08
N VAL A 51 8.13 7.51 2.69
CA VAL A 51 6.95 6.84 3.26
C VAL A 51 6.53 5.67 2.37
N LEU A 52 6.41 4.48 2.95
CA LEU A 52 6.06 3.23 2.26
C LEU A 52 4.64 2.80 2.63
N LEU A 53 3.71 2.84 1.67
CA LEU A 53 2.29 2.53 1.84
C LEU A 53 1.99 1.14 1.29
N HIS A 54 1.63 0.21 2.17
CA HIS A 54 1.38 -1.20 1.83
C HIS A 54 -0.02 -1.44 1.22
N GLY A 55 -0.22 -2.64 0.66
CA GLY A 55 -1.47 -3.14 0.12
C GLY A 55 -2.25 -4.06 1.06
N PHE A 56 -3.35 -4.64 0.53
CA PHE A 56 -4.15 -5.66 1.21
C PHE A 56 -3.77 -7.08 0.70
N PRO A 57 -3.70 -8.10 1.56
CA PRO A 57 -3.99 -8.12 3.01
C PRO A 57 -2.78 -7.85 3.90
N GLN A 58 -1.81 -7.13 3.39
CA GLN A 58 -0.51 -6.90 4.02
C GLN A 58 -0.55 -5.75 5.05
N HIS A 59 0.62 -5.47 5.63
CA HIS A 59 0.93 -4.39 6.55
C HIS A 59 2.42 -4.05 6.40
N TRP A 60 3.03 -3.27 7.29
CA TRP A 60 4.43 -2.82 7.21
C TRP A 60 5.44 -3.93 6.88
N TRP A 61 5.17 -5.19 7.27
CA TRP A 61 6.02 -6.35 7.00
C TRP A 61 6.18 -6.65 5.50
N ALA A 62 5.31 -6.13 4.64
CA ALA A 62 5.47 -6.19 3.19
C ALA A 62 6.79 -5.57 2.70
N TRP A 63 7.34 -4.68 3.50
CA TRP A 63 8.53 -3.93 3.17
C TRP A 63 9.82 -4.50 3.80
N ARG A 64 9.76 -5.62 4.53
CA ARG A 64 10.89 -6.20 5.27
C ARG A 64 12.14 -6.44 4.42
N LYS A 65 11.95 -6.80 3.14
CA LYS A 65 13.06 -7.07 2.20
C LYS A 65 13.66 -5.77 1.61
N VAL A 66 12.90 -4.69 1.58
CA VAL A 66 13.33 -3.40 0.99
C VAL A 66 13.72 -2.36 2.05
N ILE A 67 13.22 -2.48 3.28
CA ILE A 67 13.55 -1.54 4.38
C ILE A 67 15.07 -1.46 4.62
N PRO A 68 15.81 -2.58 4.83
CA PRO A 68 17.22 -2.47 5.21
C PRO A 68 18.07 -1.69 4.20
N PRO A 69 18.05 -2.00 2.88
CA PRO A 69 18.86 -1.27 1.93
C PRO A 69 18.36 0.17 1.68
N LEU A 70 17.07 0.45 1.79
CA LEU A 70 16.56 1.82 1.67
C LEU A 70 16.92 2.67 2.89
N ALA A 71 16.97 2.07 4.08
CA ALA A 71 17.30 2.76 5.33
C ALA A 71 18.76 3.21 5.42
N GLU A 72 19.63 2.72 4.55
CA GLU A 72 21.01 3.22 4.40
C GLU A 72 21.05 4.65 3.82
N HIS A 73 19.97 5.07 3.11
CA HIS A 73 19.90 6.34 2.39
C HIS A 73 18.76 7.24 2.85
N TYR A 74 17.69 6.66 3.40
CA TYR A 74 16.44 7.36 3.74
C TYR A 74 16.01 7.07 5.17
N ARG A 75 15.26 8.00 5.76
CA ARG A 75 14.39 7.69 6.88
C ARG A 75 13.13 7.02 6.31
N VAL A 76 13.12 5.70 6.35
CA VAL A 76 12.02 4.87 5.87
C VAL A 76 10.91 4.81 6.91
N ILE A 77 9.69 5.15 6.52
CA ILE A 77 8.50 5.27 7.38
C ILE A 77 7.41 4.38 6.79
N CYS A 78 7.07 3.29 7.47
CA CYS A 78 6.10 2.30 7.03
C CYS A 78 4.89 2.28 7.97
N PRO A 79 3.86 3.11 7.73
CA PRO A 79 2.62 3.04 8.51
C PRO A 79 1.84 1.77 8.16
N ASP A 80 1.15 1.21 9.15
CA ASP A 80 0.03 0.33 8.87
C ASP A 80 -1.19 1.18 8.55
N LEU A 81 -1.78 0.99 7.38
CA LEU A 81 -2.97 1.74 6.97
C LEU A 81 -4.16 1.40 7.88
N ARG A 82 -5.17 2.27 7.92
CA ARG A 82 -6.41 2.11 8.69
C ARG A 82 -6.97 0.69 8.55
N GLY A 83 -7.14 0.00 9.67
CA GLY A 83 -7.67 -1.36 9.74
C GLY A 83 -6.68 -2.48 9.45
N ALA A 84 -5.44 -2.16 9.08
CA ALA A 84 -4.39 -3.13 8.82
C ALA A 84 -3.42 -3.24 10.01
N GLY A 85 -2.61 -4.28 10.01
CA GLY A 85 -1.51 -4.51 10.95
C GLY A 85 -1.88 -4.24 12.40
N TRP A 86 -1.20 -3.29 13.02
CA TRP A 86 -1.38 -2.87 14.42
C TRP A 86 -2.07 -1.50 14.54
N THR A 87 -2.43 -0.87 13.43
CA THR A 87 -3.28 0.32 13.42
C THR A 87 -4.71 -0.02 13.82
N ASP A 88 -5.43 0.92 14.43
CA ASP A 88 -6.83 0.75 14.80
C ASP A 88 -7.71 0.38 13.59
N ALA A 89 -8.76 -0.41 13.88
CA ALA A 89 -9.77 -0.80 12.91
C ALA A 89 -11.15 -0.23 13.31
N PRO A 90 -11.35 1.10 13.15
CA PRO A 90 -12.60 1.74 13.53
C PRO A 90 -13.77 1.23 12.67
N PRO A 91 -15.03 1.42 13.11
CA PRO A 91 -16.20 0.90 12.41
C PRO A 91 -16.47 1.56 11.05
N GLY A 92 -15.77 2.66 10.71
CA GLY A 92 -15.96 3.41 9.46
C GLY A 92 -14.67 4.07 8.97
N GLY A 93 -14.80 4.90 7.91
CA GLY A 93 -13.67 5.66 7.40
C GLY A 93 -12.78 4.89 6.41
N TYR A 94 -13.34 3.99 5.62
CA TYR A 94 -12.58 3.20 4.63
C TYR A 94 -12.76 3.75 3.21
N THR A 95 -13.10 5.03 3.07
CA THR A 95 -13.07 5.73 1.78
C THR A 95 -11.66 6.20 1.47
N ARG A 96 -11.35 6.43 0.20
CA ARG A 96 -10.05 6.95 -0.21
C ARG A 96 -9.76 8.34 0.34
N ASP A 97 -10.77 9.18 0.46
CA ASP A 97 -10.61 10.52 1.03
C ASP A 97 -10.22 10.43 2.52
N GLN A 98 -10.74 9.44 3.25
CA GLN A 98 -10.31 9.21 4.63
C GLN A 98 -8.89 8.63 4.70
N LEU A 99 -8.54 7.69 3.82
CA LEU A 99 -7.18 7.14 3.78
C LEU A 99 -6.16 8.23 3.40
N LEU A 100 -6.51 9.12 2.48
CA LEU A 100 -5.73 10.32 2.17
C LEU A 100 -5.55 11.20 3.43
N ALA A 101 -6.65 11.49 4.13
CA ALA A 101 -6.59 12.31 5.35
C ALA A 101 -5.72 11.66 6.45
N ASP A 102 -5.77 10.33 6.58
CA ASP A 102 -4.92 9.60 7.54
C ASP A 102 -3.43 9.74 7.19
N VAL A 103 -3.06 9.70 5.90
CA VAL A 103 -1.66 9.89 5.47
C VAL A 103 -1.23 11.34 5.71
N LEU A 104 -2.05 12.34 5.40
CA LEU A 104 -1.71 13.73 5.68
C LEU A 104 -1.56 13.97 7.18
N ALA A 105 -2.45 13.43 8.01
CA ALA A 105 -2.34 13.52 9.47
C ALA A 105 -1.07 12.83 10.00
N LEU A 106 -0.63 11.72 9.38
CA LEU A 106 0.65 11.09 9.68
C LEU A 106 1.81 12.05 9.38
N LEU A 107 1.84 12.66 8.18
CA LEU A 107 2.89 13.61 7.81
C LEU A 107 2.95 14.79 8.78
N ASP A 108 1.78 15.34 9.15
CA ASP A 108 1.69 16.46 10.09
C ASP A 108 2.16 16.08 11.51
N ALA A 109 1.75 14.89 12.01
CA ALA A 109 2.19 14.38 13.32
C ALA A 109 3.70 14.12 13.36
N LEU A 110 4.32 13.80 12.22
CA LEU A 110 5.77 13.63 12.09
C LEU A 110 6.50 14.92 11.74
N GLN A 111 5.78 16.03 11.58
CA GLN A 111 6.32 17.34 11.16
C GLN A 111 7.06 17.28 9.82
N LEU A 112 6.53 16.50 8.87
CA LEU A 112 7.09 16.32 7.54
C LEU A 112 6.33 17.19 6.53
N GLU A 113 6.94 18.24 6.05
CA GLU A 113 6.34 19.15 5.06
C GLU A 113 6.22 18.46 3.69
N LYS A 114 7.29 17.77 3.27
CA LYS A 114 7.39 17.09 2.00
C LYS A 114 8.12 15.77 2.16
N VAL A 115 7.64 14.72 1.48
CA VAL A 115 8.21 13.37 1.53
C VAL A 115 8.28 12.76 0.13
N ASP A 116 9.12 11.74 -0.06
CA ASP A 116 8.96 10.82 -1.16
C ASP A 116 8.03 9.67 -0.76
N LEU A 117 7.28 9.14 -1.72
CA LEU A 117 6.34 8.05 -1.50
C LEU A 117 6.73 6.81 -2.29
N LEU A 118 6.53 5.64 -1.68
CA LEU A 118 6.49 4.36 -2.36
C LEU A 118 5.18 3.68 -1.97
N GLY A 119 4.34 3.36 -2.96
CA GLY A 119 3.02 2.78 -2.70
C GLY A 119 2.82 1.49 -3.48
N TYR A 120 2.19 0.51 -2.85
CA TYR A 120 1.85 -0.77 -3.43
C TYR A 120 0.36 -1.07 -3.24
N ASP A 121 -0.33 -1.55 -4.29
CA ASP A 121 -1.75 -1.92 -4.24
C ASP A 121 -2.62 -0.78 -3.67
N TRP A 122 -3.29 -0.97 -2.54
CA TRP A 122 -4.05 0.10 -1.86
C TRP A 122 -3.19 1.29 -1.48
N GLY A 123 -1.94 1.04 -1.06
CA GLY A 123 -0.98 2.11 -0.79
C GLY A 123 -0.64 2.92 -2.04
N GLY A 124 -0.55 2.27 -3.19
CA GLY A 124 -0.37 2.95 -4.48
C GLY A 124 -1.55 3.84 -4.84
N MET A 125 -2.78 3.34 -4.61
CA MET A 125 -4.00 4.13 -4.83
C MET A 125 -4.06 5.37 -3.92
N VAL A 126 -3.68 5.23 -2.65
CA VAL A 126 -3.60 6.36 -1.73
C VAL A 126 -2.48 7.31 -2.15
N GLY A 127 -1.31 6.80 -2.56
CA GLY A 127 -0.20 7.59 -3.08
C GLY A 127 -0.61 8.49 -4.24
N TYR A 128 -1.29 7.95 -5.26
CA TYR A 128 -1.84 8.75 -6.35
C TYR A 128 -2.81 9.83 -5.84
N ARG A 129 -3.66 9.51 -4.86
CA ARG A 129 -4.58 10.50 -4.28
C ARG A 129 -3.84 11.63 -3.56
N VAL A 130 -2.75 11.33 -2.85
CA VAL A 130 -1.89 12.35 -2.23
C VAL A 130 -1.27 13.23 -3.31
N CYS A 131 -0.65 12.63 -4.35
CA CYS A 131 -0.03 13.36 -5.45
C CYS A 131 -0.99 14.28 -6.20
N LEU A 132 -2.25 13.85 -6.39
CA LEU A 132 -3.26 14.63 -7.11
C LEU A 132 -3.90 15.75 -6.27
N ALA A 133 -4.09 15.52 -4.97
CA ALA A 133 -4.76 16.48 -4.09
C ALA A 133 -3.77 17.42 -3.39
N HIS A 134 -2.55 16.96 -3.14
CA HIS A 134 -1.50 17.65 -2.38
C HIS A 134 -0.12 17.44 -3.01
N PRO A 135 0.08 17.86 -4.28
CA PRO A 135 1.36 17.69 -4.97
C PRO A 135 2.52 18.37 -4.25
N GLU A 136 2.27 19.41 -3.49
CA GLU A 136 3.25 20.12 -2.67
C GLU A 136 3.84 19.25 -1.54
N ARG A 137 3.10 18.23 -1.09
CA ARG A 137 3.51 17.32 0.00
C ARG A 137 4.39 16.16 -0.49
N VAL A 138 4.50 15.94 -1.81
CA VAL A 138 5.22 14.80 -2.38
C VAL A 138 6.33 15.28 -3.31
N GLY A 139 7.55 14.81 -3.08
CA GLY A 139 8.69 15.03 -3.97
C GLY A 139 8.60 14.18 -5.21
N ARG A 140 8.68 12.87 -5.01
CA ARG A 140 8.59 11.84 -6.04
C ARG A 140 7.74 10.69 -5.56
N PHE A 141 7.12 9.99 -6.50
CA PHE A 141 6.27 8.85 -6.19
C PHE A 141 6.70 7.60 -6.95
N VAL A 142 6.98 6.53 -6.23
CA VAL A 142 7.18 5.19 -6.78
C VAL A 142 5.92 4.37 -6.55
N ASN A 143 5.30 3.90 -7.61
CA ASN A 143 4.10 3.07 -7.56
C ASN A 143 4.42 1.63 -7.96
N ILE A 144 3.88 0.66 -7.24
CA ILE A 144 4.03 -0.76 -7.56
C ILE A 144 2.65 -1.38 -7.79
N ALA A 145 2.46 -2.00 -8.93
CA ALA A 145 1.32 -2.83 -9.31
C ALA A 145 -0.07 -2.16 -9.19
N THR A 146 -0.14 -0.83 -9.05
CA THR A 146 -1.42 -0.13 -8.95
C THR A 146 -1.70 0.64 -10.24
N PRO A 147 -2.89 0.47 -10.85
CA PRO A 147 -3.27 1.28 -12.01
C PRO A 147 -3.26 2.78 -11.69
N HIS A 148 -2.80 3.58 -12.65
CA HIS A 148 -2.90 5.04 -12.55
C HIS A 148 -4.38 5.50 -12.58
N PRO A 149 -4.69 6.74 -12.13
CA PRO A 149 -6.08 7.21 -11.99
C PRO A 149 -6.85 7.44 -13.29
N TYR A 150 -6.18 7.35 -14.44
CA TYR A 150 -6.71 7.69 -15.77
C TYR A 150 -6.86 6.50 -16.73
N PRO A 151 -7.23 5.27 -16.30
CA PRO A 151 -7.20 4.11 -17.18
C PRO A 151 -8.21 4.24 -18.31
N ARG A 152 -7.78 4.03 -19.54
CA ARG A 152 -8.65 3.81 -20.68
C ARG A 152 -8.97 2.32 -20.74
N LEU A 153 -10.14 1.95 -20.22
CA LEU A 153 -10.59 0.55 -20.25
C LEU A 153 -10.76 0.07 -21.70
N ARG A 154 -9.94 -0.86 -22.13
CA ARG A 154 -10.11 -1.53 -23.42
C ARG A 154 -11.16 -2.64 -23.30
N PRO A 155 -11.96 -2.93 -24.35
CA PRO A 155 -12.97 -4.00 -24.29
C PRO A 155 -12.42 -5.36 -23.86
N ARG A 156 -11.14 -5.64 -24.15
CA ARG A 156 -10.45 -6.87 -23.71
C ARG A 156 -10.39 -7.01 -22.19
N ALA A 157 -10.35 -5.91 -21.43
CA ALA A 157 -10.36 -5.94 -19.96
C ALA A 157 -11.63 -6.62 -19.40
N LEU A 158 -12.75 -6.59 -20.13
CA LEU A 158 -13.99 -7.28 -19.75
C LEU A 158 -13.83 -8.80 -19.68
N LEU A 159 -12.93 -9.38 -20.48
CA LEU A 159 -12.66 -10.82 -20.47
C LEU A 159 -12.02 -11.30 -19.16
N TYR A 160 -11.53 -10.39 -18.36
CA TYR A 160 -10.80 -10.69 -17.11
C TYR A 160 -11.59 -10.33 -15.85
N LEU A 161 -12.80 -9.77 -15.99
CA LEU A 161 -13.63 -9.40 -14.83
C LEU A 161 -13.93 -10.60 -13.92
N TRP A 162 -13.98 -11.82 -14.47
CA TRP A 162 -14.18 -13.03 -13.67
C TRP A 162 -13.01 -13.30 -12.71
N ARG A 163 -11.80 -12.79 -12.99
CA ARG A 163 -10.63 -12.98 -12.13
C ARG A 163 -10.65 -12.09 -10.89
N VAL A 164 -11.36 -10.98 -10.94
CA VAL A 164 -11.52 -10.07 -9.80
C VAL A 164 -12.65 -10.48 -8.85
N TRP A 165 -13.21 -11.71 -9.04
CA TRP A 165 -14.27 -12.24 -8.15
C TRP A 165 -13.93 -12.17 -6.65
N PRO A 166 -12.63 -12.35 -6.21
CA PRO A 166 -12.30 -12.29 -4.79
C PRO A 166 -12.58 -10.90 -4.21
N MET A 167 -12.38 -9.85 -4.99
CA MET A 167 -12.69 -8.48 -4.58
C MET A 167 -14.17 -8.32 -4.26
N PHE A 168 -15.05 -8.88 -5.12
CA PHE A 168 -16.50 -8.86 -4.89
C PHE A 168 -16.90 -9.71 -3.68
N ALA A 169 -16.30 -10.89 -3.53
CA ALA A 169 -16.56 -11.77 -2.40
C ALA A 169 -16.15 -11.11 -1.07
N VAL A 170 -14.96 -10.48 -1.04
CA VAL A 170 -14.48 -9.73 0.14
C VAL A 170 -15.36 -8.51 0.42
N ALA A 171 -15.88 -7.83 -0.60
CA ALA A 171 -16.74 -6.66 -0.45
C ALA A 171 -18.13 -6.99 0.14
N MET A 172 -18.59 -8.24 0.07
CA MET A 172 -19.93 -8.62 0.53
C MET A 172 -20.08 -8.47 2.05
N PRO A 173 -21.12 -7.76 2.54
CA PRO A 173 -21.42 -7.69 3.97
C PRO A 173 -21.62 -9.08 4.59
N GLY A 174 -21.04 -9.30 5.76
CA GLY A 174 -21.11 -10.58 6.47
C GLY A 174 -20.22 -11.66 5.85
N LEU A 175 -20.39 -11.98 4.57
CA LEU A 175 -19.59 -13.00 3.87
C LEU A 175 -18.13 -12.62 3.79
N GLY A 176 -17.81 -11.39 3.34
CA GLY A 176 -16.43 -10.93 3.20
C GLY A 176 -15.63 -11.04 4.50
N PRO A 177 -16.07 -10.44 5.60
CA PRO A 177 -15.40 -10.61 6.89
C PRO A 177 -15.29 -12.07 7.34
N TRP A 178 -16.30 -12.90 7.05
CA TRP A 178 -16.26 -14.32 7.37
C TRP A 178 -15.17 -15.06 6.55
N LEU A 179 -15.10 -14.83 5.23
CA LEU A 179 -14.07 -15.41 4.36
C LEU A 179 -12.65 -15.03 4.76
N LEU A 180 -12.45 -13.78 5.20
CA LEU A 180 -11.14 -13.29 5.61
C LEU A 180 -10.64 -13.88 6.92
N ARG A 181 -11.53 -14.13 7.90
CA ARG A 181 -11.16 -14.55 9.26
C ARG A 181 -11.31 -16.04 9.54
N SER A 182 -12.19 -16.75 8.78
CA SER A 182 -12.67 -18.08 9.14
C SER A 182 -11.77 -19.21 8.63
N GLY A 183 -11.88 -20.34 9.31
CA GLY A 183 -11.17 -21.56 8.98
C GLY A 183 -9.65 -21.36 8.99
N ARG A 184 -8.97 -21.94 7.99
CA ARG A 184 -7.53 -21.79 7.77
C ARG A 184 -7.20 -20.52 6.97
N GLN A 185 -8.11 -19.55 6.88
CA GLN A 185 -7.95 -18.32 6.10
C GLN A 185 -7.55 -18.59 4.64
N ARG A 186 -8.24 -19.53 4.00
CA ARG A 186 -7.90 -19.99 2.64
C ARG A 186 -7.93 -18.86 1.61
N LEU A 187 -8.94 -17.97 1.70
CA LEU A 187 -9.08 -16.89 0.72
C LEU A 187 -7.94 -15.88 0.79
N PRO A 188 -7.61 -15.23 1.93
CA PRO A 188 -6.52 -14.29 1.96
C PRO A 188 -5.15 -14.93 1.68
N ARG A 189 -4.94 -16.20 2.05
CA ARG A 189 -3.73 -16.95 1.67
C ARG A 189 -3.64 -17.14 0.16
N TRP A 190 -4.72 -17.56 -0.46
CA TRP A 190 -4.79 -17.73 -1.89
C TRP A 190 -4.61 -16.39 -2.63
N MET A 191 -5.16 -15.28 -2.13
CA MET A 191 -4.92 -13.95 -2.70
C MET A 191 -3.44 -13.58 -2.72
N MET A 192 -2.65 -14.05 -1.74
CA MET A 192 -1.21 -13.78 -1.69
C MET A 192 -0.39 -14.71 -2.60
N THR A 193 -0.79 -15.96 -2.74
CA THR A 193 -0.01 -16.96 -3.48
C THR A 193 -0.47 -17.15 -4.91
N GLY A 194 -1.71 -16.76 -5.23
CA GLY A 194 -2.31 -16.97 -6.55
C GLY A 194 -1.85 -15.98 -7.62
N ASP A 195 -1.32 -14.83 -7.20
CA ASP A 195 -0.88 -13.75 -8.08
C ASP A 195 0.65 -13.54 -8.05
N THR A 196 1.41 -14.54 -7.59
CA THR A 196 2.88 -14.54 -7.61
C THR A 196 3.39 -15.47 -8.71
N ASP A 197 4.44 -15.06 -9.40
CA ASP A 197 5.15 -15.87 -10.40
C ASP A 197 6.17 -16.79 -9.69
N ASP A 198 6.72 -16.35 -8.57
CA ASP A 198 7.59 -17.14 -7.71
C ASP A 198 6.93 -17.45 -6.36
N PRO A 199 6.32 -18.65 -6.19
CA PRO A 199 5.72 -19.03 -4.91
C PRO A 199 6.71 -19.07 -3.73
N SER A 200 8.02 -19.19 -3.99
CA SER A 200 9.05 -19.20 -2.96
C SER A 200 9.35 -17.80 -2.38
N ALA A 201 8.83 -16.74 -3.01
CA ALA A 201 8.97 -15.37 -2.55
C ALA A 201 8.35 -15.14 -1.16
N PHE A 202 7.36 -15.96 -0.79
CA PHE A 202 6.75 -15.95 0.54
C PHE A 202 7.08 -17.23 1.32
N SER A 203 7.65 -17.09 2.50
CA SER A 203 7.67 -18.21 3.45
C SER A 203 6.27 -18.44 4.04
N PRO A 204 5.96 -19.65 4.55
CA PRO A 204 4.71 -19.88 5.29
C PRO A 204 4.52 -18.93 6.47
N ASP A 205 5.62 -18.59 7.17
CA ASP A 205 5.61 -17.66 8.32
C ASP A 205 5.28 -16.22 7.88
N ASP A 206 5.77 -15.78 6.72
CA ASP A 206 5.40 -14.47 6.16
C ASP A 206 3.91 -14.39 5.85
N ILE A 207 3.37 -15.41 5.20
CA ILE A 207 1.93 -15.47 4.92
C ILE A 207 1.14 -15.45 6.22
N ASP A 208 1.58 -16.22 7.24
CA ASP A 208 0.95 -16.25 8.57
C ASP A 208 1.02 -14.89 9.25
N ALA A 209 2.15 -14.18 9.16
CA ALA A 209 2.27 -12.82 9.69
C ALA A 209 1.21 -11.88 9.12
N PHE A 210 0.98 -11.92 7.80
CA PHE A 210 -0.01 -11.08 7.15
C PHE A 210 -1.45 -11.47 7.51
N VAL A 211 -1.82 -12.73 7.28
CA VAL A 211 -3.23 -13.12 7.37
C VAL A 211 -3.72 -13.28 8.81
N SER A 212 -2.82 -13.54 9.77
CA SER A 212 -3.20 -13.73 11.18
C SER A 212 -3.95 -12.52 11.76
N ARG A 213 -3.60 -11.31 11.32
CA ARG A 213 -4.25 -10.08 11.75
C ARG A 213 -5.73 -10.02 11.34
N LEU A 214 -6.10 -10.67 10.24
CA LEU A 214 -7.49 -10.75 9.77
C LEU A 214 -8.37 -11.71 10.61
N LYS A 215 -7.81 -12.47 11.57
CA LYS A 215 -8.62 -13.23 12.52
C LYS A 215 -9.44 -12.31 13.44
N ASP A 216 -8.96 -11.11 13.69
CA ASP A 216 -9.70 -10.07 14.40
C ASP A 216 -10.94 -9.65 13.58
N PRO A 217 -12.15 -9.75 14.15
CA PRO A 217 -13.39 -9.40 13.46
C PRO A 217 -13.42 -7.96 12.95
N ALA A 218 -12.86 -7.00 13.69
CA ALA A 218 -12.82 -5.59 13.30
C ALA A 218 -11.95 -5.39 12.06
N ARG A 219 -10.78 -6.06 11.99
CA ARG A 219 -9.86 -6.00 10.86
C ARG A 219 -10.40 -6.70 9.62
N ALA A 220 -11.04 -7.85 9.79
CA ALA A 220 -11.74 -8.51 8.68
C ALA A 220 -12.89 -7.65 8.13
N ALA A 221 -13.64 -6.97 9.01
CA ALA A 221 -14.67 -6.03 8.60
C ALA A 221 -14.08 -4.79 7.91
N ALA A 222 -12.92 -4.30 8.37
CA ALA A 222 -12.18 -3.20 7.75
C ALA A 222 -11.80 -3.54 6.31
N GLY A 223 -11.17 -4.69 6.06
CA GLY A 223 -10.83 -5.16 4.72
C GLY A 223 -12.04 -5.26 3.80
N SER A 224 -13.16 -5.82 4.29
CA SER A 224 -14.40 -5.90 3.52
C SER A 224 -14.97 -4.51 3.16
N LYS A 225 -14.92 -3.56 4.08
CA LYS A 225 -15.37 -2.18 3.84
C LYS A 225 -14.49 -1.44 2.86
N LEU A 226 -13.18 -1.67 2.93
CA LEU A 226 -12.20 -1.11 2.00
C LEU A 226 -12.55 -1.49 0.55
N TYR A 227 -12.70 -2.80 0.27
CA TYR A 227 -13.10 -3.29 -1.05
C TYR A 227 -14.48 -2.80 -1.49
N ARG A 228 -15.44 -2.74 -0.58
CA ARG A 228 -16.78 -2.24 -0.88
C ARG A 228 -16.78 -0.77 -1.28
N SER A 229 -16.03 0.07 -0.57
CA SER A 229 -15.92 1.49 -0.90
C SER A 229 -15.27 1.69 -2.26
N PHE A 230 -14.28 0.85 -2.62
CA PHE A 230 -13.67 0.85 -3.93
C PHE A 230 -14.67 0.50 -5.04
N ILE A 231 -15.34 -0.67 -4.92
CA ILE A 231 -16.24 -1.17 -5.96
C ILE A 231 -17.43 -0.24 -6.17
N LEU A 232 -18.06 0.25 -5.08
CA LEU A 232 -19.30 1.02 -5.18
C LEU A 232 -19.09 2.50 -5.50
N ALA A 233 -18.04 3.10 -4.99
CA ALA A 233 -17.84 4.53 -5.14
C ALA A 233 -16.70 4.87 -6.10
N GLU A 234 -15.55 4.29 -5.89
CA GLU A 234 -14.33 4.73 -6.58
C GLU A 234 -14.20 4.18 -7.98
N ALA A 235 -14.55 2.91 -8.22
CA ALA A 235 -14.57 2.36 -9.57
C ALA A 235 -15.55 3.14 -10.46
N LYS A 236 -16.72 3.54 -9.90
CA LYS A 236 -17.68 4.39 -10.60
C LYS A 236 -17.13 5.79 -10.88
N ARG A 237 -16.46 6.43 -9.91
CA ARG A 237 -15.84 7.76 -10.08
C ARG A 237 -14.76 7.74 -11.16
N SER A 238 -13.85 6.76 -11.08
CA SER A 238 -12.76 6.59 -12.05
C SER A 238 -13.30 6.34 -13.45
N SER A 239 -14.26 5.43 -13.60
CA SER A 239 -14.91 5.15 -14.89
C SER A 239 -15.66 6.35 -15.46
N ALA A 240 -16.19 7.22 -14.61
CA ALA A 240 -16.85 8.46 -15.01
C ALA A 240 -15.86 9.61 -15.33
N GLY A 241 -14.55 9.34 -15.32
CA GLY A 241 -13.53 10.35 -15.59
C GLY A 241 -13.38 11.41 -14.50
N ALA A 242 -13.69 11.08 -13.25
CA ALA A 242 -13.64 12.04 -12.15
C ALA A 242 -12.27 12.68 -11.93
N TYR A 243 -11.22 12.07 -12.45
CA TYR A 243 -9.83 12.56 -12.36
C TYR A 243 -9.35 13.29 -13.62
N HIS A 244 -10.14 13.31 -14.71
CA HIS A 244 -9.75 13.97 -15.97
C HIS A 244 -9.60 15.50 -15.84
N GLY A 245 -10.14 16.12 -14.77
CA GLY A 245 -9.93 17.52 -14.45
C GLY A 245 -8.68 17.81 -13.60
N THR A 246 -7.93 16.78 -13.22
CA THR A 246 -6.71 16.90 -12.40
C THR A 246 -5.50 16.40 -13.17
N ARG A 247 -4.35 17.02 -12.92
CA ARG A 247 -3.08 16.67 -13.58
C ARG A 247 -2.10 16.12 -12.54
N LEU A 248 -1.45 15.00 -12.86
CA LEU A 248 -0.39 14.42 -12.04
C LEU A 248 0.92 15.15 -12.36
N THR A 249 1.29 16.09 -11.52
CA THR A 249 2.52 16.90 -11.66
C THR A 249 3.69 16.31 -10.88
N THR A 250 3.43 15.40 -9.96
CA THR A 250 4.47 14.70 -9.19
C THR A 250 5.20 13.70 -10.10
N PRO A 251 6.54 13.78 -10.25
CA PRO A 251 7.31 12.77 -10.97
C PRO A 251 7.02 11.38 -10.42
N THR A 252 6.64 10.45 -11.30
CA THR A 252 6.15 9.13 -10.90
C THR A 252 6.83 8.01 -11.68
N LEU A 253 7.35 7.03 -10.95
CA LEU A 253 7.84 5.77 -11.50
C LEU A 253 6.86 4.65 -11.14
N SER A 254 6.34 3.95 -12.14
CA SER A 254 5.38 2.85 -11.92
C SER A 254 5.94 1.51 -12.40
N PHE A 255 5.96 0.54 -11.48
CA PHE A 255 6.35 -0.84 -11.79
C PHE A 255 5.12 -1.73 -11.98
N TYR A 256 5.19 -2.59 -12.98
CA TYR A 256 4.19 -3.63 -13.22
C TYR A 256 4.88 -4.98 -13.42
N GLY A 257 4.34 -6.01 -12.79
CA GLY A 257 4.77 -7.39 -13.03
C GLY A 257 4.26 -7.95 -14.35
N ALA A 258 4.90 -9.03 -14.79
CA ALA A 258 4.53 -9.75 -16.00
C ALA A 258 3.12 -10.33 -15.95
N VAL A 259 2.65 -10.62 -14.76
CA VAL A 259 1.49 -11.46 -14.54
C VAL A 259 0.58 -10.83 -13.51
N LEU A 260 -0.37 -10.03 -13.96
CA LEU A 260 -1.57 -9.82 -13.16
C LEU A 260 -2.52 -10.98 -13.50
N TYR A 261 -2.79 -11.86 -12.54
CA TYR A 261 -3.67 -13.01 -12.69
C TYR A 261 -3.24 -14.01 -13.79
N GLY A 262 -1.94 -14.17 -14.03
CA GLY A 262 -1.42 -15.16 -14.97
C GLY A 262 -1.54 -14.78 -16.45
N ASP A 263 -1.82 -13.50 -16.78
CA ASP A 263 -1.91 -13.06 -18.18
C ASP A 263 -1.08 -11.79 -18.45
N PRO A 264 -0.02 -11.90 -19.28
CA PRO A 264 0.82 -10.75 -19.63
C PRO A 264 0.07 -9.64 -20.39
N LEU A 265 -1.14 -9.90 -20.90
CA LEU A 265 -1.90 -8.91 -21.68
C LEU A 265 -2.61 -7.86 -20.81
N ILE A 266 -2.79 -8.10 -19.50
CA ILE A 266 -3.49 -7.14 -18.62
C ILE A 266 -2.55 -6.09 -18.06
N THR A 267 -1.28 -6.41 -17.92
CA THR A 267 -0.26 -5.60 -17.23
C THR A 267 0.68 -4.87 -18.18
N GLN A 268 0.49 -5.01 -19.47
CA GLN A 268 1.27 -4.22 -20.42
C GLN A 268 0.87 -2.73 -20.32
N PRO A 269 1.84 -1.81 -20.42
CA PRO A 269 1.59 -0.37 -20.45
C PRO A 269 0.47 0.04 -21.41
N ASP A 270 0.36 -0.67 -22.54
CA ASP A 270 -0.68 -0.46 -23.55
C ASP A 270 -2.11 -0.73 -23.06
N THR A 271 -2.30 -1.53 -22.02
CA THR A 271 -3.62 -1.81 -21.44
C THR A 271 -4.07 -0.70 -20.50
N LEU A 272 -3.10 0.01 -19.90
CA LEU A 272 -3.29 1.10 -18.95
C LEU A 272 -3.01 2.48 -19.59
N GLY A 273 -2.98 2.61 -20.90
CA GLY A 273 -2.78 3.89 -21.59
C GLY A 273 -3.82 4.95 -21.18
N GLY A 274 -3.54 6.21 -21.50
CA GLY A 274 -4.42 7.34 -21.20
C GLY A 274 -3.87 8.31 -20.15
N TYR A 275 -2.72 8.01 -19.56
CA TYR A 275 -2.03 8.90 -18.63
C TYR A 275 -1.29 10.03 -19.33
N GLU A 276 -0.96 9.87 -20.61
CA GLU A 276 -0.14 10.79 -21.41
C GLU A 276 -0.75 12.19 -21.46
N ASP A 277 -2.09 12.27 -21.45
CA ASP A 277 -2.81 13.54 -21.47
C ASP A 277 -2.91 14.19 -20.06
N TYR A 278 -2.63 13.46 -18.98
CA TYR A 278 -2.94 13.86 -17.61
C TYR A 278 -1.74 13.80 -16.64
N ALA A 279 -0.58 13.36 -17.09
CA ALA A 279 0.64 13.34 -16.28
C ALA A 279 1.76 14.12 -16.97
N ASP A 280 2.56 14.85 -16.18
CA ASP A 280 3.70 15.59 -16.69
C ASP A 280 4.93 14.70 -16.86
N ASP A 281 5.18 13.86 -15.86
CA ASP A 281 6.34 12.98 -15.80
C ASP A 281 5.93 11.65 -15.15
N ILE A 282 5.62 10.66 -15.96
CA ILE A 282 5.35 9.30 -15.51
C ILE A 282 6.14 8.29 -16.36
N THR A 283 6.97 7.52 -15.70
CA THR A 283 7.68 6.40 -16.30
C THR A 283 7.02 5.09 -15.89
N MET A 284 6.66 4.26 -16.86
CA MET A 284 6.12 2.93 -16.62
C MET A 284 7.15 1.87 -16.96
N GLU A 285 7.47 1.02 -16.01
CA GLU A 285 8.44 -0.07 -16.17
C GLU A 285 7.78 -1.41 -15.92
N TYR A 286 8.12 -2.33 -16.77
CA TYR A 286 7.70 -3.71 -16.67
C TYR A 286 8.84 -4.56 -16.09
N VAL A 287 8.55 -5.32 -15.04
CA VAL A 287 9.53 -6.20 -14.39
C VAL A 287 9.26 -7.64 -14.82
N PRO A 288 10.04 -8.19 -15.77
CA PRO A 288 9.82 -9.54 -16.26
C PRO A 288 10.09 -10.60 -15.18
N GLY A 289 9.37 -11.72 -15.25
CA GLY A 289 9.50 -12.82 -14.29
C GLY A 289 9.02 -12.46 -12.89
N THR A 290 8.02 -11.58 -12.80
CA THR A 290 7.35 -11.28 -11.53
C THR A 290 5.84 -11.31 -11.72
N GLY A 291 5.14 -11.68 -10.67
CA GLY A 291 3.70 -11.53 -10.56
C GLY A 291 3.29 -10.17 -10.01
N TYR A 292 2.23 -10.17 -9.22
CA TYR A 292 1.69 -8.97 -8.58
C TYR A 292 2.59 -8.46 -7.46
N TYR A 293 3.26 -9.36 -6.72
CA TYR A 293 4.03 -9.06 -5.50
C TYR A 293 5.50 -8.72 -5.78
N ILE A 294 5.75 -7.73 -6.63
CA ILE A 294 7.11 -7.38 -7.12
C ILE A 294 8.09 -7.12 -5.97
N ALA A 295 7.65 -6.45 -4.89
CA ALA A 295 8.51 -6.17 -3.74
C ALA A 295 8.90 -7.44 -2.95
N GLU A 296 8.15 -8.52 -3.10
CA GLU A 296 8.45 -9.82 -2.53
C GLU A 296 9.33 -10.67 -3.45
N GLU A 297 9.01 -10.66 -4.73
CA GLU A 297 9.63 -11.50 -5.76
C GLU A 297 10.97 -10.92 -6.25
N ARG A 298 11.04 -9.59 -6.42
CA ARG A 298 12.23 -8.89 -6.90
C ARG A 298 12.52 -7.63 -6.08
N PRO A 299 12.77 -7.77 -4.76
CA PRO A 299 13.13 -6.63 -3.91
C PRO A 299 14.38 -5.91 -4.39
N ASP A 300 15.34 -6.63 -5.02
CA ASP A 300 16.54 -6.08 -5.63
C ASP A 300 16.23 -5.04 -6.71
N VAL A 301 15.27 -5.32 -7.59
CA VAL A 301 14.85 -4.40 -8.63
C VAL A 301 14.14 -3.19 -8.03
N VAL A 302 13.21 -3.42 -7.09
CA VAL A 302 12.47 -2.34 -6.42
C VAL A 302 13.44 -1.38 -5.72
N VAL A 303 14.39 -1.89 -4.95
CA VAL A 303 15.37 -1.06 -4.24
C VAL A 303 16.22 -0.26 -5.22
N ARG A 304 16.87 -0.93 -6.15
CA ARG A 304 17.77 -0.29 -7.11
C ARG A 304 17.07 0.83 -7.89
N ARG A 305 15.90 0.51 -8.47
CA ARG A 305 15.18 1.50 -9.28
C ARG A 305 14.59 2.64 -8.45
N THR A 306 14.14 2.36 -7.22
CA THR A 306 13.71 3.41 -6.29
C THR A 306 14.85 4.37 -5.98
N LEU A 307 16.03 3.85 -5.63
CA LEU A 307 17.20 4.68 -5.34
C LEU A 307 17.62 5.51 -6.56
N GLU A 308 17.70 4.89 -7.75
CA GLU A 308 18.04 5.59 -9.00
C GLU A 308 17.04 6.73 -9.29
N PHE A 309 15.74 6.46 -9.16
CA PHE A 309 14.69 7.43 -9.45
C PHE A 309 14.65 8.57 -8.42
N LEU A 310 14.77 8.26 -7.12
CA LEU A 310 14.71 9.27 -6.07
C LEU A 310 15.98 10.14 -6.00
N SER A 311 17.13 9.65 -6.46
CA SER A 311 18.40 10.40 -6.49
C SER A 311 18.63 11.18 -7.80
N ALA A 312 17.77 11.04 -8.78
CA ALA A 312 17.85 11.79 -10.03
C ALA A 312 17.79 13.32 -9.76
N PRO A 313 18.52 14.17 -10.51
CA PRO A 313 18.54 15.62 -10.30
C PRO A 313 17.18 16.30 -10.51
#